data_01a4ade8e6680338d5394b89b3118293
#
_entry.id   01a4ade8e6680338d5394b89b3118293
#
_cell.length_a   1.000
_cell.length_b   1.000
_cell.length_c   1.000
_cell.angle_alpha   90.00
_cell.angle_beta   90.00
_cell.angle_gamma   90.00
#
_symmetry.space_group_name_H-M   'P 1'
#
loop_
_entity.id
_entity.type
_entity.pdbx_description
1 polymer ?
#
loop_
_entity_poly.entity_id
_entity_poly.type
_entity_poly.pdbx_seq_one_letter_code
_entity_poly.pdbx_strand_id
1 'polypeptide(L)'
;LIEVTGKQFAWAVRYAGIDKTLGKRDFTLVNGDNELGVNWNDAASHDDFMADEIVLPVNTPVSVNIGALDVIHDFYIPEFRMMMDAVPGVPTHLWFRPTITTDSMRLITKNPAFDYVLACNKLCGSGHYNMQKKIRIVSMDEYLKWQSEQKSYYATVVKPAIEAGTFKLPSTENSPLHESTLTNTESSENSGAKIETKLSTGFELVGANKDGVEN
;
A
#
# COMPACT_ATOMS: atom_id res chain seq x y z
N LEU A 1 -0.65 -1.82 7.47
CA LEU A 1 -0.59 -1.93 6.02
C LEU A 1 -1.93 -1.47 5.43
N ILE A 2 -1.88 -0.57 4.46
CA ILE A 2 -3.04 -0.13 3.68
C ILE A 2 -2.72 -0.22 2.19
N GLU A 3 -3.75 -0.34 1.39
CA GLU A 3 -3.67 -0.25 -0.05
C GLU A 3 -4.54 0.90 -0.53
N VAL A 4 -4.00 1.74 -1.41
CA VAL A 4 -4.68 2.90 -1.98
C VAL A 4 -4.63 2.79 -3.50
N THR A 5 -5.80 2.70 -4.10
CA THR A 5 -5.93 2.54 -5.55
C THR A 5 -6.68 3.73 -6.14
N GLY A 6 -6.04 4.43 -7.07
CA GLY A 6 -6.64 5.55 -7.82
C GLY A 6 -7.55 5.07 -8.95
N LYS A 7 -8.65 5.75 -9.13
CA LYS A 7 -9.55 5.63 -10.29
C LYS A 7 -10.19 6.98 -10.59
N GLN A 8 -10.69 7.20 -11.77
CA GLN A 8 -11.37 8.43 -12.16
C GLN A 8 -12.79 8.49 -11.55
N PHE A 9 -13.08 9.29 -10.51
CA PHE A 9 -12.19 10.27 -9.88
C PHE A 9 -12.26 10.08 -8.35
N ALA A 10 -11.72 8.99 -7.86
CA ALA A 10 -11.78 8.62 -6.45
C ALA A 10 -10.55 7.80 -6.02
N TRP A 11 -10.35 7.71 -4.71
CA TRP A 11 -9.40 6.80 -4.09
C TRP A 11 -10.15 5.67 -3.37
N ALA A 12 -9.90 4.43 -3.79
CA ALA A 12 -10.31 3.26 -3.05
C ALA A 12 -9.26 2.93 -2.01
N VAL A 13 -9.66 2.78 -0.76
CA VAL A 13 -8.76 2.51 0.36
C VAL A 13 -9.14 1.19 1.01
N ARG A 14 -8.21 0.23 0.99
CA ARG A 14 -8.35 -1.08 1.62
C ARG A 14 -7.34 -1.23 2.75
N TYR A 15 -7.80 -1.68 3.89
CA TYR A 15 -7.00 -2.00 5.05
C TYR A 15 -6.83 -3.50 5.17
N ALA A 16 -5.63 -3.92 5.51
CA ALA A 16 -5.40 -5.24 6.05
C ALA A 16 -6.16 -5.37 7.38
N GLY A 17 -6.88 -6.45 7.53
CA GLY A 17 -7.69 -6.70 8.70
C GLY A 17 -6.88 -7.02 9.95
N ILE A 18 -7.37 -7.99 10.73
CA ILE A 18 -6.76 -8.39 12.01
C ILE A 18 -5.44 -9.12 11.77
N ASP A 19 -5.36 -9.87 10.68
CA ASP A 19 -4.16 -10.65 10.32
C ASP A 19 -3.00 -9.77 9.79
N LYS A 20 -3.27 -8.47 9.55
CA LYS A 20 -2.33 -7.46 9.03
C LYS A 20 -1.76 -7.79 7.64
N THR A 21 -2.44 -8.65 6.90
CA THR A 21 -2.05 -9.09 5.57
C THR A 21 -3.15 -8.74 4.58
N LEU A 22 -2.82 -8.05 3.50
CA LEU A 22 -3.79 -7.79 2.43
C LEU A 22 -3.97 -9.03 1.56
N GLY A 23 -5.20 -9.42 1.31
CA GLY A 23 -5.52 -10.46 0.35
C GLY A 23 -5.00 -10.12 -1.06
N LYS A 24 -4.59 -11.14 -1.80
CA LYS A 24 -4.03 -11.01 -3.14
C LYS A 24 -5.01 -10.38 -4.11
N ARG A 25 -4.48 -9.66 -5.09
CA ARG A 25 -5.23 -9.10 -6.22
C ARG A 25 -4.75 -9.72 -7.52
N ASP A 26 -5.67 -9.83 -8.47
CA ASP A 26 -5.38 -10.26 -9.83
C ASP A 26 -6.19 -9.39 -10.80
N PHE A 27 -5.51 -8.81 -11.79
CA PHE A 27 -6.16 -7.95 -12.78
C PHE A 27 -7.20 -8.70 -13.61
N THR A 28 -7.07 -10.02 -13.75
CA THR A 28 -8.04 -10.88 -14.47
C THR A 28 -9.37 -11.01 -13.72
N LEU A 29 -9.38 -10.71 -12.42
CA LEU A 29 -10.58 -10.75 -11.56
C LEU A 29 -11.31 -9.39 -11.50
N VAL A 30 -10.79 -8.35 -12.14
CA VAL A 30 -11.40 -7.03 -12.19
C VAL A 30 -12.70 -7.09 -13.02
N ASN A 31 -13.81 -6.75 -12.40
CA ASN A 31 -15.14 -6.66 -13.04
C ASN A 31 -16.03 -5.70 -12.25
N GLY A 32 -17.29 -5.53 -12.68
CA GLY A 32 -18.23 -4.59 -12.04
C GLY A 32 -18.51 -4.86 -10.56
N ASP A 33 -18.42 -6.11 -10.12
CA ASP A 33 -18.69 -6.52 -8.74
C ASP A 33 -17.40 -6.66 -7.90
N ASN A 34 -16.25 -6.68 -8.56
CA ASN A 34 -14.91 -6.79 -7.94
C ASN A 34 -13.94 -5.81 -8.59
N GLU A 35 -14.16 -4.54 -8.34
CA GLU A 35 -13.48 -3.42 -8.97
C GLU A 35 -11.95 -3.44 -8.75
N LEU A 36 -11.50 -3.93 -7.59
CA LEU A 36 -10.09 -4.04 -7.25
C LEU A 36 -9.43 -5.35 -7.69
N GLY A 37 -10.20 -6.32 -8.20
CA GLY A 37 -9.69 -7.63 -8.57
C GLY A 37 -9.16 -8.43 -7.37
N VAL A 38 -9.81 -8.34 -6.21
CA VAL A 38 -9.41 -9.09 -5.01
C VAL A 38 -9.70 -10.57 -5.21
N ASN A 39 -8.76 -11.41 -4.89
CA ASN A 39 -8.96 -12.86 -4.92
C ASN A 39 -9.66 -13.34 -3.62
N TRP A 40 -10.96 -13.52 -3.70
CA TRP A 40 -11.78 -13.95 -2.58
C TRP A 40 -11.62 -15.43 -2.20
N ASN A 41 -10.83 -16.22 -2.96
CA ASN A 41 -10.36 -17.55 -2.55
C ASN A 41 -9.16 -17.48 -1.60
N ASP A 42 -8.50 -16.32 -1.49
CA ASP A 42 -7.41 -16.08 -0.55
C ASP A 42 -8.00 -15.74 0.83
N ALA A 43 -7.70 -16.56 1.82
CA ALA A 43 -8.22 -16.37 3.17
C ALA A 43 -7.82 -15.02 3.79
N ALA A 44 -6.65 -14.48 3.43
CA ALA A 44 -6.19 -13.16 3.88
C ALA A 44 -7.09 -12.02 3.42
N SER A 45 -7.90 -12.22 2.35
CA SER A 45 -8.86 -11.20 1.90
C SER A 45 -10.14 -11.13 2.75
N HIS A 46 -10.38 -12.14 3.60
CA HIS A 46 -11.68 -12.27 4.27
C HIS A 46 -11.89 -11.30 5.43
N ASP A 47 -10.83 -10.77 6.01
CA ASP A 47 -10.90 -9.76 7.07
C ASP A 47 -10.50 -8.34 6.59
N ASP A 48 -10.10 -8.20 5.32
CA ASP A 48 -9.88 -6.91 4.69
C ASP A 48 -11.18 -6.06 4.70
N PHE A 49 -11.03 -4.76 4.91
CA PHE A 49 -12.16 -3.84 4.85
C PHE A 49 -11.86 -2.60 4.01
N MET A 50 -12.91 -2.04 3.43
CA MET A 50 -12.84 -0.78 2.67
C MET A 50 -13.21 0.38 3.58
N ALA A 51 -12.52 1.51 3.42
CA ALA A 51 -12.76 2.69 4.24
C ALA A 51 -13.03 3.95 3.40
N ASP A 52 -13.98 4.76 3.89
CA ASP A 52 -14.32 6.03 3.25
C ASP A 52 -13.36 7.16 3.60
N GLU A 53 -12.62 7.03 4.70
CA GLU A 53 -11.53 7.92 5.09
C GLU A 53 -10.26 7.12 5.43
N ILE A 54 -9.11 7.76 5.38
CA ILE A 54 -7.86 7.15 5.83
C ILE A 54 -7.65 7.51 7.30
N VAL A 55 -7.74 6.53 8.20
CA VAL A 55 -7.48 6.71 9.63
C VAL A 55 -6.15 6.07 10.00
N LEU A 56 -5.25 6.83 10.61
CA LEU A 56 -3.90 6.39 10.91
C LEU A 56 -3.53 6.65 12.37
N PRO A 57 -2.84 5.73 13.04
CA PRO A 57 -2.35 5.97 14.39
C PRO A 57 -1.10 6.86 14.35
N VAL A 58 -1.04 7.85 15.25
CA VAL A 58 0.12 8.72 15.43
C VAL A 58 1.34 7.91 15.92
N ASN A 59 2.54 8.34 15.53
CA ASN A 59 3.82 7.73 15.89
C ASN A 59 4.00 6.26 15.48
N THR A 60 3.15 5.75 14.61
CA THR A 60 3.22 4.36 14.14
C THR A 60 3.65 4.32 12.66
N PRO A 61 4.59 3.47 12.26
CA PRO A 61 4.93 3.30 10.86
C PRO A 61 3.74 2.79 10.06
N VAL A 62 3.45 3.47 8.97
CA VAL A 62 2.40 3.11 8.01
C VAL A 62 3.06 2.69 6.71
N SER A 63 2.65 1.56 6.18
CA SER A 63 3.05 1.01 4.89
C SER A 63 1.88 1.13 3.93
N VAL A 64 2.12 1.68 2.74
CA VAL A 64 1.09 1.95 1.73
C VAL A 64 1.47 1.30 0.42
N ASN A 65 0.63 0.39 -0.07
CA ASN A 65 0.68 -0.10 -1.44
C ASN A 65 -0.17 0.82 -2.31
N ILE A 66 0.38 1.31 -3.41
CA ILE A 66 -0.26 2.29 -4.29
C ILE A 66 -0.42 1.70 -5.68
N GLY A 67 -1.58 1.88 -6.27
CA GLY A 67 -1.89 1.46 -7.62
C GLY A 67 -2.95 2.34 -8.28
N ALA A 68 -3.24 2.06 -9.54
CA ALA A 68 -4.33 2.69 -10.29
C ALA A 68 -5.05 1.65 -11.14
N LEU A 69 -6.34 1.91 -11.42
CA LEU A 69 -7.17 1.02 -12.26
C LEU A 69 -7.23 1.47 -13.72
N ASP A 70 -7.11 2.77 -13.99
CA ASP A 70 -7.44 3.36 -15.30
C ASP A 70 -6.30 4.18 -15.87
N VAL A 71 -6.09 5.39 -15.37
CA VAL A 71 -5.02 6.30 -15.82
C VAL A 71 -3.99 6.53 -14.70
N ILE A 72 -2.93 7.26 -15.00
CA ILE A 72 -1.95 7.63 -13.97
C ILE A 72 -2.57 8.70 -13.06
N HIS A 73 -2.52 8.43 -11.76
CA HIS A 73 -2.80 9.37 -10.68
C HIS A 73 -1.53 9.63 -9.89
N ASP A 74 -1.57 10.51 -8.90
CA ASP A 74 -0.46 10.71 -7.98
C ASP A 74 -1.00 10.75 -6.54
N PHE A 75 -0.51 9.82 -5.72
CA PHE A 75 -0.76 9.79 -4.29
C PHE A 75 0.01 10.94 -3.63
N TYR A 76 -0.66 12.04 -3.35
CA TYR A 76 -0.05 13.25 -2.83
C TYR A 76 -0.68 13.68 -1.51
N ILE A 77 0.15 13.79 -0.48
CA ILE A 77 -0.23 14.33 0.83
C ILE A 77 0.59 15.60 1.07
N PRO A 78 0.02 16.79 0.81
CA PRO A 78 0.74 18.07 0.87
C PRO A 78 1.44 18.30 2.20
N GLU A 79 0.75 18.09 3.30
CA GLU A 79 1.25 18.34 4.66
C GLU A 79 2.39 17.42 5.05
N PHE A 80 2.50 16.25 4.42
CA PHE A 80 3.62 15.32 4.61
C PHE A 80 4.75 15.56 3.62
N ARG A 81 4.52 16.41 2.62
CA ARG A 81 5.44 16.65 1.49
C ARG A 81 5.83 15.33 0.78
N MET A 82 4.84 14.45 0.63
CA MET A 82 5.00 13.12 0.05
C MET A 82 4.17 12.99 -1.19
N MET A 83 4.74 12.39 -2.21
CA MET A 83 4.05 12.07 -3.45
C MET A 83 4.64 10.78 -4.06
N MET A 84 3.78 10.04 -4.75
CA MET A 84 4.14 8.82 -5.47
C MET A 84 3.13 8.56 -6.59
N ASP A 85 3.62 8.42 -7.81
CA ASP A 85 2.77 8.09 -8.96
C ASP A 85 2.05 6.75 -8.73
N ALA A 86 0.73 6.75 -8.96
CA ALA A 86 -0.12 5.58 -9.01
C ALA A 86 -0.33 5.21 -10.47
N VAL A 87 0.36 4.15 -10.93
CA VAL A 87 0.42 3.77 -12.34
C VAL A 87 -0.33 2.45 -12.55
N PRO A 88 -1.23 2.36 -13.56
CA PRO A 88 -1.90 1.11 -13.89
C PRO A 88 -0.89 0.00 -14.21
N GLY A 89 -1.06 -1.16 -13.58
CA GLY A 89 -0.18 -2.32 -13.78
C GLY A 89 1.21 -2.23 -13.14
N VAL A 90 1.58 -1.11 -12.52
CA VAL A 90 2.87 -0.93 -11.86
C VAL A 90 2.63 -0.55 -10.38
N PRO A 91 2.48 -1.51 -9.48
CA PRO A 91 2.29 -1.23 -8.07
C PRO A 91 3.54 -0.55 -7.50
N THR A 92 3.33 0.52 -6.76
CA THR A 92 4.37 1.23 -6.02
C THR A 92 4.14 1.13 -4.53
N HIS A 93 5.16 1.43 -3.75
CA HIS A 93 5.13 1.27 -2.31
C HIS A 93 5.86 2.42 -1.63
N LEU A 94 5.28 2.93 -0.55
CA LEU A 94 5.95 3.88 0.33
C LEU A 94 5.60 3.62 1.79
N TRP A 95 6.41 4.18 2.68
CA TRP A 95 6.13 4.14 4.12
C TRP A 95 6.43 5.49 4.76
N PHE A 96 5.72 5.78 5.83
CA PHE A 96 5.91 6.99 6.61
C PHE A 96 5.42 6.79 8.05
N ARG A 97 5.71 7.78 8.90
CA ARG A 97 5.23 7.79 10.29
C ARG A 97 4.59 9.14 10.57
N PRO A 98 3.26 9.22 10.76
CA PRO A 98 2.61 10.45 11.18
C PRO A 98 3.06 10.84 12.59
N THR A 99 3.40 12.09 12.82
CA THR A 99 3.93 12.56 14.12
C THR A 99 3.00 13.50 14.86
N ILE A 100 1.99 14.08 14.17
CA ILE A 100 1.07 15.06 14.73
C ILE A 100 -0.35 14.59 14.45
N THR A 101 -1.19 14.53 15.47
CA THR A 101 -2.61 14.18 15.29
C THR A 101 -3.37 15.29 14.58
N THR A 102 -4.51 14.95 13.97
CA THR A 102 -5.37 15.91 13.29
C THR A 102 -5.84 17.02 14.26
N ASP A 103 -6.20 16.66 15.49
CA ASP A 103 -6.64 17.64 16.48
C ASP A 103 -5.51 18.57 16.93
N SER A 104 -4.30 18.03 17.13
CA SER A 104 -3.13 18.87 17.42
C SER A 104 -2.84 19.85 16.28
N MET A 105 -3.00 19.40 15.04
CA MET A 105 -2.78 20.24 13.87
C MET A 105 -3.83 21.34 13.75
N ARG A 106 -5.09 21.07 14.10
CA ARG A 106 -6.15 22.08 14.20
C ARG A 106 -5.81 23.20 15.19
N LEU A 107 -5.20 22.84 16.33
CA LEU A 107 -4.73 23.80 17.33
C LEU A 107 -3.53 24.61 16.81
N ILE A 108 -2.54 23.96 16.22
CA ILE A 108 -1.33 24.62 15.69
C ILE A 108 -1.69 25.62 14.58
N THR A 109 -2.54 25.22 13.66
CA THR A 109 -2.97 26.07 12.54
C THR A 109 -4.04 27.08 12.91
N LYS A 110 -4.60 26.99 14.13
CA LYS A 110 -5.77 27.78 14.58
C LYS A 110 -6.97 27.64 13.61
N ASN A 111 -7.08 26.50 12.96
CA ASN A 111 -8.14 26.19 12.03
C ASN A 111 -8.89 24.92 12.49
N PRO A 112 -10.08 25.05 13.09
CA PRO A 112 -10.85 23.90 13.56
C PRO A 112 -11.38 23.02 12.43
N ALA A 113 -11.41 23.51 11.20
CA ALA A 113 -11.82 22.78 10.01
C ALA A 113 -10.66 22.09 9.28
N PHE A 114 -9.44 22.15 9.84
CA PHE A 114 -8.29 21.49 9.23
C PHE A 114 -8.48 19.97 9.21
N ASP A 115 -8.20 19.37 8.07
CA ASP A 115 -8.02 17.94 7.90
C ASP A 115 -6.79 17.69 7.00
N TYR A 116 -6.06 16.63 7.26
CA TYR A 116 -5.10 16.14 6.29
C TYR A 116 -5.83 15.54 5.08
N VAL A 117 -5.27 15.70 3.91
CA VAL A 117 -5.91 15.26 2.67
C VAL A 117 -4.94 14.48 1.80
N LEU A 118 -5.38 13.32 1.31
CA LEU A 118 -4.82 12.69 0.14
C LEU A 118 -5.46 13.31 -1.10
N ALA A 119 -4.67 13.93 -1.96
CA ALA A 119 -5.10 14.52 -3.22
C ALA A 119 -4.42 13.85 -4.42
N CYS A 120 -5.03 13.95 -5.58
CA CYS A 120 -4.36 13.62 -6.83
C CYS A 120 -3.57 14.84 -7.33
N ASN A 121 -2.27 14.67 -7.60
CA ASN A 121 -1.40 15.72 -8.13
C ASN A 121 -0.97 15.47 -9.59
N LYS A 122 -1.63 14.53 -10.27
CA LYS A 122 -1.43 14.23 -11.70
C LYS A 122 -2.73 14.50 -12.45
N LEU A 123 -2.68 15.31 -13.51
CA LEU A 123 -3.87 15.59 -14.32
C LEU A 123 -4.43 14.28 -14.90
N CYS A 124 -5.50 13.78 -14.31
CA CYS A 124 -6.11 12.48 -14.62
C CYS A 124 -7.46 12.58 -15.36
N GLY A 125 -7.94 13.79 -15.63
CA GLY A 125 -9.19 14.04 -16.34
C GLY A 125 -10.04 15.15 -15.74
N SER A 126 -11.30 15.28 -16.15
CA SER A 126 -12.18 16.39 -15.80
C SER A 126 -12.50 16.50 -14.30
N GLY A 127 -12.53 15.39 -13.58
CA GLY A 127 -12.77 15.35 -12.12
C GLY A 127 -11.50 15.40 -11.26
N HIS A 128 -10.34 15.61 -11.86
CA HIS A 128 -9.05 15.65 -11.17
C HIS A 128 -9.04 16.56 -9.93
N TYR A 129 -9.57 17.76 -10.04
CA TYR A 129 -9.60 18.75 -8.96
C TYR A 129 -10.37 18.32 -7.71
N ASN A 130 -11.30 17.37 -7.86
CA ASN A 130 -12.15 16.87 -6.78
C ASN A 130 -11.71 15.49 -6.26
N MET A 131 -10.64 14.92 -6.82
CA MET A 131 -10.13 13.61 -6.43
C MET A 131 -9.33 13.70 -5.13
N GLN A 132 -10.05 13.68 -4.02
CA GLN A 132 -9.51 13.83 -2.67
C GLN A 132 -10.05 12.74 -1.74
N LYS A 133 -9.28 12.42 -0.70
CA LYS A 133 -9.66 11.52 0.39
C LYS A 133 -9.17 12.11 1.71
N LYS A 134 -10.07 12.20 2.69
CA LYS A 134 -9.73 12.69 4.02
C LYS A 134 -8.79 11.74 4.73
N ILE A 135 -7.81 12.31 5.45
CA ILE A 135 -6.92 11.57 6.33
C ILE A 135 -7.13 12.08 7.76
N ARG A 136 -7.32 11.18 8.70
CA ARG A 136 -7.43 11.48 10.12
C ARG A 136 -6.35 10.73 10.89
N ILE A 137 -5.50 11.49 11.58
CA ILE A 137 -4.43 10.96 12.42
C ILE A 137 -4.91 11.05 13.86
N VAL A 138 -4.97 9.90 14.51
CA VAL A 138 -5.58 9.73 15.84
C VAL A 138 -4.63 9.05 16.83
N SER A 139 -4.99 8.97 18.09
CA SER A 139 -4.29 8.14 19.07
C SER A 139 -4.40 6.65 18.70
N MET A 140 -3.52 5.82 19.25
CA MET A 140 -3.58 4.37 19.02
C MET A 140 -4.90 3.78 19.54
N ASP A 141 -5.39 4.25 20.70
CA ASP A 141 -6.64 3.74 21.29
C ASP A 141 -7.86 4.08 20.41
N GLU A 142 -7.91 5.29 19.87
CA GLU A 142 -8.95 5.69 18.93
C GLU A 142 -8.87 4.90 17.61
N TYR A 143 -7.64 4.63 17.14
CA TYR A 143 -7.44 3.82 15.94
C TYR A 143 -7.95 2.39 16.15
N LEU A 144 -7.61 1.75 17.25
CA LEU A 144 -8.06 0.39 17.56
C LEU A 144 -9.58 0.31 17.72
N LYS A 145 -10.18 1.32 18.37
CA LYS A 145 -11.63 1.44 18.47
C LYS A 145 -12.27 1.56 17.10
N TRP A 146 -11.81 2.51 16.28
CA TRP A 146 -12.30 2.69 14.92
C TRP A 146 -12.15 1.42 14.08
N GLN A 147 -10.98 0.74 14.17
CA GLN A 147 -10.73 -0.51 13.44
C GLN A 147 -11.70 -1.61 13.87
N SER A 148 -12.02 -1.72 15.16
CA SER A 148 -12.95 -2.74 15.66
C SER A 148 -14.40 -2.52 15.21
N GLU A 149 -14.76 -1.30 14.82
CA GLU A 149 -16.08 -0.95 14.29
C GLU A 149 -16.20 -1.24 12.78
N GLN A 150 -15.07 -1.49 12.09
CA GLN A 150 -15.08 -1.79 10.67
C GLN A 150 -15.59 -3.21 10.41
N LYS A 151 -16.27 -3.36 9.29
CA LYS A 151 -16.79 -4.66 8.86
C LYS A 151 -16.02 -5.13 7.64
N SER A 152 -15.65 -6.40 7.66
CA SER A 152 -15.02 -7.04 6.51
C SER A 152 -15.89 -6.90 5.25
N TYR A 153 -15.28 -6.53 4.15
CA TYR A 153 -15.95 -6.44 2.86
C TYR A 153 -16.44 -7.81 2.39
N TYR A 154 -15.64 -8.85 2.62
CA TYR A 154 -16.02 -10.22 2.33
C TYR A 154 -17.31 -10.63 3.06
N ALA A 155 -17.36 -10.39 4.37
CA ALA A 155 -18.51 -10.80 5.19
C ALA A 155 -19.79 -10.02 4.87
N THR A 156 -19.66 -8.74 4.48
CA THR A 156 -20.82 -7.85 4.28
C THR A 156 -21.34 -7.81 2.85
N VAL A 157 -20.48 -8.02 1.87
CA VAL A 157 -20.82 -7.88 0.45
C VAL A 157 -20.65 -9.19 -0.31
N VAL A 158 -19.45 -9.80 -0.23
CA VAL A 158 -19.10 -10.94 -1.08
C VAL A 158 -19.85 -12.20 -0.66
N LYS A 159 -19.80 -12.56 0.61
CA LYS A 159 -20.45 -13.77 1.13
C LYS A 159 -21.96 -13.79 0.90
N PRO A 160 -22.72 -12.73 1.22
CA PRO A 160 -24.15 -12.68 0.89
C PRO A 160 -24.43 -12.77 -0.61
N ALA A 161 -23.58 -12.19 -1.46
CA ALA A 161 -23.74 -12.27 -2.92
C ALA A 161 -23.50 -13.69 -3.46
N ILE A 162 -22.56 -14.44 -2.87
CA ILE A 162 -22.34 -15.86 -3.16
C ILE A 162 -23.57 -16.69 -2.74
N GLU A 163 -24.07 -16.48 -1.52
CA GLU A 163 -25.25 -17.19 -0.99
C GLU A 163 -26.51 -16.90 -1.82
N ALA A 164 -26.65 -15.68 -2.34
CA ALA A 164 -27.72 -15.29 -3.25
C ALA A 164 -27.53 -15.78 -4.70
N GLY A 165 -26.37 -16.37 -5.03
CA GLY A 165 -26.03 -16.83 -6.37
C GLY A 165 -25.76 -15.71 -7.39
N THR A 166 -25.61 -14.46 -6.94
CA THR A 166 -25.32 -13.29 -7.78
C THR A 166 -23.82 -13.11 -8.04
N PHE A 167 -22.98 -13.69 -7.20
CA PHE A 167 -21.52 -13.68 -7.34
C PHE A 167 -20.96 -15.10 -7.33
N LYS A 168 -20.05 -15.40 -8.27
CA LYS A 168 -19.33 -16.68 -8.31
C LYS A 168 -17.84 -16.45 -8.06
N LEU A 169 -17.30 -17.23 -7.14
CA LEU A 169 -15.83 -17.25 -6.96
C LEU A 169 -15.15 -17.75 -8.25
N PRO A 170 -14.00 -17.19 -8.64
CA PRO A 170 -13.24 -17.69 -9.76
C PRO A 170 -12.83 -19.15 -9.49
N SER A 171 -12.89 -19.98 -10.54
CA SER A 171 -12.42 -21.37 -10.45
C SER A 171 -10.92 -21.38 -10.14
N THR A 172 -10.49 -22.22 -9.23
CA THR A 172 -9.08 -22.36 -8.83
C THR A 172 -8.17 -22.87 -9.95
N GLU A 173 -8.74 -23.36 -11.05
CA GLU A 173 -8.02 -23.96 -12.18
C GLU A 173 -7.39 -22.94 -13.14
N ASN A 174 -7.74 -21.65 -13.08
CA ASN A 174 -7.28 -20.62 -14.02
C ASN A 174 -6.48 -19.48 -13.36
N SER A 175 -5.80 -19.74 -12.26
CA SER A 175 -4.86 -18.76 -11.73
C SER A 175 -3.54 -18.87 -12.51
N PRO A 176 -3.13 -17.88 -13.32
CA PRO A 176 -1.84 -17.88 -13.99
C PRO A 176 -0.73 -17.48 -13.01
N LEU A 177 -0.72 -18.08 -11.83
CA LEU A 177 0.47 -18.06 -11.00
C LEU A 177 1.45 -19.02 -11.66
N HIS A 178 2.36 -18.45 -12.42
CA HIS A 178 3.57 -19.10 -12.88
C HIS A 178 4.30 -19.64 -11.64
N GLU A 179 4.02 -20.86 -11.30
CA GLU A 179 4.82 -21.66 -10.41
C GLU A 179 6.14 -21.89 -11.18
N SER A 180 7.11 -21.01 -10.94
CA SER A 180 8.49 -21.30 -11.32
C SER A 180 8.96 -22.46 -10.45
N THR A 181 8.60 -23.66 -10.87
CA THR A 181 9.16 -24.89 -10.38
C THR A 181 10.64 -24.87 -10.73
N LEU A 182 11.47 -24.43 -9.80
CA LEU A 182 12.87 -24.76 -9.81
C LEU A 182 12.95 -26.27 -9.60
N THR A 183 12.88 -27.02 -10.70
CA THR A 183 13.26 -28.42 -10.73
C THR A 183 14.76 -28.45 -10.45
N ASN A 184 15.13 -28.75 -9.21
CA ASN A 184 16.46 -29.26 -8.91
C ASN A 184 16.63 -30.59 -9.64
N THR A 185 17.22 -30.53 -10.79
CA THR A 185 17.82 -31.72 -11.43
C THR A 185 19.14 -31.95 -10.70
N GLU A 186 19.11 -32.83 -9.72
CA GLU A 186 20.33 -33.50 -9.27
C GLU A 186 20.84 -34.36 -10.45
N SER A 187 21.90 -33.92 -11.07
CA SER A 187 22.77 -34.79 -11.86
C SER A 187 24.17 -34.71 -11.26
N SER A 188 24.53 -35.83 -10.70
CA SER A 188 25.86 -36.19 -10.24
C SER A 188 26.92 -36.05 -11.32
N GLU A 189 28.12 -35.76 -10.88
CA GLU A 189 29.47 -36.15 -11.28
C GLU A 189 30.42 -35.02 -11.66
N ASN A 190 31.27 -34.75 -10.70
CA ASN A 190 32.73 -34.81 -10.73
C ASN A 190 33.49 -34.02 -11.81
N SER A 191 34.09 -32.91 -11.42
CA SER A 191 35.55 -32.69 -11.58
C SER A 191 35.99 -31.38 -10.93
N GLY A 192 37.07 -31.45 -10.17
CA GLY A 192 37.62 -30.38 -9.35
C GLY A 192 38.24 -29.25 -10.19
N ALA A 193 37.93 -28.04 -9.80
CA ALA A 193 38.76 -26.88 -10.07
C ALA A 193 38.73 -25.98 -8.83
N LYS A 194 39.87 -25.88 -8.16
CA LYS A 194 40.14 -24.90 -7.12
C LYS A 194 40.08 -23.51 -7.74
N ILE A 195 39.18 -22.68 -7.25
CA ILE A 195 39.24 -21.22 -7.48
C ILE A 195 39.71 -20.58 -6.19
N GLU A 196 40.94 -20.11 -6.20
CA GLU A 196 41.49 -19.25 -5.14
C GLU A 196 40.82 -17.87 -5.21
N THR A 197 40.11 -17.50 -4.14
CA THR A 197 39.56 -16.16 -3.98
C THR A 197 40.61 -15.26 -3.40
N LYS A 198 41.21 -14.40 -4.21
CA LYS A 198 42.01 -13.26 -3.72
C LYS A 198 41.05 -12.17 -3.30
N LEU A 199 40.91 -11.96 -2.00
CA LEU A 199 40.39 -10.71 -1.43
C LEU A 199 41.47 -9.63 -1.62
N SER A 200 41.21 -8.60 -2.42
CA SER A 200 41.96 -7.35 -2.38
C SER A 200 41.20 -6.35 -1.50
N THR A 201 41.71 -6.19 -0.30
CA THR A 201 41.45 -5.05 0.58
C THR A 201 42.11 -3.81 0.00
N GLY A 202 41.35 -2.75 -0.19
CA GLY A 202 41.91 -1.46 -0.59
C GLY A 202 40.84 -0.38 -0.63
N PHE A 203 40.49 0.13 0.52
CA PHE A 203 39.80 1.41 0.63
C PHE A 203 40.63 2.28 1.59
N GLU A 204 41.53 3.10 1.04
CA GLU A 204 42.26 4.12 1.77
C GLU A 204 41.38 5.33 2.04
N LEU A 205 41.20 5.67 3.31
CA LEU A 205 40.64 6.93 3.77
C LEU A 205 41.71 8.02 3.58
N VAL A 206 41.46 8.96 2.68
CA VAL A 206 42.27 10.18 2.52
C VAL A 206 41.98 11.12 3.69
N GLY A 207 43.04 11.52 4.34
CA GLY A 207 43.06 12.19 5.63
C GLY A 207 42.46 13.60 5.65
N ALA A 208 41.99 13.92 6.84
CA ALA A 208 41.63 15.26 7.26
C ALA A 208 42.85 16.14 7.35
N ASN A 209 42.88 17.24 6.64
CA ASN A 209 43.86 18.29 6.81
C ASN A 209 43.39 19.24 7.93
N LYS A 210 44.14 19.26 9.01
CA LYS A 210 44.07 20.29 10.05
C LYS A 210 45.07 21.38 9.63
N ASP A 211 44.54 22.55 9.30
CA ASP A 211 45.35 23.76 9.40
C ASP A 211 44.51 24.85 10.06
N GLY A 212 44.98 25.27 11.21
CA GLY A 212 44.49 26.37 11.99
C GLY A 212 44.88 27.73 11.38
N VAL A 213 44.02 28.68 11.61
CA VAL A 213 44.41 30.10 11.63
C VAL A 213 43.76 30.76 12.84
N GLU A 214 44.61 31.17 13.79
CA GLU A 214 44.36 32.22 14.76
C GLU A 214 44.20 33.58 14.04
N ASN A 215 43.17 34.31 14.34
CA ASN A 215 43.09 35.70 14.78
C ASN A 215 41.63 36.15 14.88
#